data_0145b28e97f9ec6cf26c74f643f30b99
#
_entry.id   0145b28e97f9ec6cf26c74f643f30b99
#
_cell.length_a   1.000
_cell.length_b   1.000
_cell.length_c   1.000
_cell.angle_alpha   90.00
_cell.angle_beta   90.00
_cell.angle_gamma   90.00
#
_symmetry.space_group_name_H-M   'P 1'
#
loop_
_entity.id
_entity.type
_entity.pdbx_description
1 polymer ?
#
loop_
_entity_poly.entity_id
_entity_poly.type
_entity_poly.pdbx_seq_one_letter_code
_entity_poly.pdbx_strand_id
1 'polypeptide(L)'
;MKIRMDFVTNSSSSSFILARNEHLNEKQKNKIIEYVEKTFLGEKILTPKSTEEEIQKAFDDNYFSSEEQEVIKDVLKDGKNVYTGDVCFEECDYQIASFFEDIWEIMSENDDGDFEEIDGDLSY
;
A
#
# COMPACT_ATOMS: atom_id res chain seq x y z
N MET A 1 -6.99 -5.51 24.97
CA MET A 1 -5.89 -6.48 25.10
C MET A 1 -4.80 -6.12 24.10
N LYS A 2 -3.57 -6.37 24.45
CA LYS A 2 -2.44 -5.96 23.60
C LYS A 2 -1.67 -7.14 23.06
N ILE A 3 -1.37 -7.07 21.77
CA ILE A 3 -0.42 -7.98 21.15
C ILE A 3 0.94 -7.32 21.23
N ARG A 4 1.92 -8.03 21.70
CA ARG A 4 3.27 -7.50 21.79
C ARG A 4 4.16 -8.11 20.73
N MET A 5 4.83 -7.24 19.99
CA MET A 5 5.89 -7.67 19.10
C MET A 5 7.20 -7.65 19.89
N ASP A 6 7.92 -8.71 19.80
CA ASP A 6 9.21 -8.83 20.45
C ASP A 6 10.31 -8.44 19.45
N PHE A 7 10.88 -7.26 19.62
CA PHE A 7 11.92 -6.77 18.73
C PHE A 7 13.33 -7.19 19.13
N VAL A 8 13.45 -7.91 20.23
CA VAL A 8 14.76 -8.32 20.72
C VAL A 8 15.39 -9.36 19.80
N THR A 9 14.59 -10.11 19.10
CA THR A 9 15.06 -11.17 18.22
C THR A 9 14.65 -10.92 16.80
N ASN A 10 15.38 -11.52 15.85
CA ASN A 10 15.06 -11.42 14.44
C ASN A 10 13.83 -12.24 14.06
N SER A 11 13.33 -13.04 14.96
CA SER A 11 12.15 -13.85 14.74
C SER A 11 10.95 -13.32 15.51
N SER A 12 10.94 -12.03 15.75
CA SER A 12 9.83 -11.38 16.44
C SER A 12 8.52 -11.68 15.72
N SER A 13 7.52 -12.02 16.50
CA SER A 13 6.19 -12.24 15.96
C SER A 13 5.16 -11.68 16.92
N SER A 14 4.03 -11.36 16.37
CA SER A 14 2.88 -10.90 17.11
C SER A 14 1.67 -11.69 16.67
N SER A 15 0.66 -11.72 17.49
CA SER A 15 -0.59 -12.33 17.10
C SER A 15 -1.72 -11.35 17.33
N PHE A 16 -2.83 -11.58 16.67
CA PHE A 16 -4.00 -10.73 16.83
C PHE A 16 -5.26 -11.58 16.84
N ILE A 17 -6.33 -11.01 17.36
CA ILE A 17 -7.65 -11.66 17.40
C ILE A 17 -8.68 -10.67 16.90
N LEU A 18 -9.36 -11.04 15.83
CA LEU A 18 -10.40 -10.21 15.22
C LEU A 18 -11.71 -10.98 15.19
N ALA A 19 -12.80 -10.25 15.31
CA ALA A 19 -14.13 -10.80 15.07
C ALA A 19 -14.71 -10.11 13.84
N ARG A 20 -15.25 -10.89 12.91
CA ARG A 20 -15.84 -10.33 11.70
C ARG A 20 -16.80 -11.32 11.07
N ASN A 21 -17.61 -10.84 10.14
CA ASN A 21 -18.43 -11.71 9.33
C ASN A 21 -17.56 -12.52 8.36
N GLU A 22 -18.10 -13.62 7.88
CA GLU A 22 -17.40 -14.47 6.93
C GLU A 22 -16.97 -13.71 5.68
N HIS A 23 -17.83 -12.82 5.20
CA HIS A 23 -17.55 -12.03 4.00
C HIS A 23 -17.52 -10.55 4.34
N LEU A 24 -16.60 -9.84 3.67
CA LEU A 24 -16.52 -8.39 3.80
C LEU A 24 -17.68 -7.76 3.04
N ASN A 25 -18.19 -6.62 3.54
CA ASN A 25 -19.18 -5.86 2.79
C ASN A 25 -18.51 -5.10 1.64
N GLU A 26 -19.32 -4.60 0.71
CA GLU A 26 -18.80 -3.92 -0.49
C GLU A 26 -17.99 -2.67 -0.13
N LYS A 27 -18.41 -1.95 0.88
CA LYS A 27 -17.71 -0.74 1.31
C LYS A 27 -16.31 -1.06 1.84
N GLN A 28 -16.21 -2.11 2.65
CA GLN A 28 -14.91 -2.58 3.17
C GLN A 28 -14.01 -3.03 2.02
N LYS A 29 -14.55 -3.83 1.09
CA LYS A 29 -13.79 -4.31 -0.07
C LYS A 29 -13.25 -3.16 -0.91
N ASN A 30 -14.10 -2.19 -1.22
CA ASN A 30 -13.71 -1.07 -2.06
C ASN A 30 -12.63 -0.21 -1.39
N LYS A 31 -12.74 0.00 -0.09
CA LYS A 31 -11.75 0.79 0.64
C LYS A 31 -10.42 0.07 0.78
N ILE A 32 -10.44 -1.24 0.94
CA ILE A 32 -9.22 -2.05 0.96
C ILE A 32 -8.54 -2.03 -0.41
N ILE A 33 -9.31 -2.14 -1.48
CA ILE A 33 -8.76 -2.06 -2.84
C ILE A 33 -8.11 -0.70 -3.07
N GLU A 34 -8.77 0.39 -2.70
CA GLU A 34 -8.18 1.73 -2.79
C GLU A 34 -6.86 1.82 -2.03
N TYR A 35 -6.85 1.27 -0.83
CA TYR A 35 -5.65 1.29 0.01
C TYR A 35 -4.51 0.51 -0.64
N VAL A 36 -4.80 -0.67 -1.16
CA VAL A 36 -3.79 -1.51 -1.83
C VAL A 36 -3.25 -0.80 -3.07
N GLU A 37 -4.12 -0.23 -3.87
CA GLU A 37 -3.70 0.48 -5.08
C GLU A 37 -2.78 1.65 -4.73
N LYS A 38 -3.15 2.41 -3.71
CA LYS A 38 -2.38 3.58 -3.31
C LYS A 38 -1.06 3.22 -2.64
N THR A 39 -1.07 2.19 -1.79
CA THR A 39 0.08 1.86 -0.95
C THR A 39 1.09 0.96 -1.64
N PHE A 40 0.61 -0.03 -2.39
CA PHE A 40 1.47 -1.09 -2.94
C PHE A 40 1.67 -1.02 -4.44
N LEU A 41 0.80 -0.31 -5.17
CA LEU A 41 0.88 -0.26 -6.63
C LEU A 41 1.41 1.07 -7.15
N GLY A 42 1.82 1.95 -6.26
CA GLY A 42 2.48 3.18 -6.62
C GLY A 42 1.55 4.35 -6.91
N GLU A 43 2.17 5.48 -7.16
CA GLU A 43 1.48 6.72 -7.52
C GLU A 43 1.61 6.94 -9.02
N LYS A 44 0.50 7.25 -9.66
CA LYS A 44 0.47 7.48 -11.10
C LYS A 44 1.20 8.77 -11.44
N ILE A 45 2.22 8.66 -12.28
CA ILE A 45 2.99 9.83 -12.72
C ILE A 45 2.77 10.17 -14.18
N LEU A 46 2.46 9.18 -15.02
CA LEU A 46 2.26 9.39 -16.45
C LEU A 46 1.12 8.53 -16.98
N THR A 47 0.45 9.06 -17.99
CA THR A 47 -0.60 8.34 -18.72
C THR A 47 -0.29 8.39 -20.21
N PRO A 48 -0.96 7.57 -21.04
CA PRO A 48 -0.81 7.67 -22.50
C PRO A 48 -1.18 9.05 -23.06
N LYS A 49 -1.91 9.85 -22.30
CA LYS A 49 -2.33 11.20 -22.71
C LYS A 49 -1.37 12.29 -22.22
N SER A 50 -0.34 11.94 -21.47
CA SER A 50 0.64 12.93 -20.98
C SER A 50 1.35 13.58 -22.16
N THR A 51 1.59 14.88 -22.04
CA THR A 51 2.33 15.63 -23.07
C THR A 51 3.82 15.30 -22.97
N GLU A 52 4.56 15.64 -24.02
CA GLU A 52 6.02 15.46 -24.02
C GLU A 52 6.70 16.24 -22.91
N GLU A 53 6.18 17.43 -22.59
CA GLU A 53 6.70 18.25 -21.50
C GLU A 53 6.49 17.56 -20.15
N GLU A 54 5.31 16.98 -19.96
CA GLU A 54 4.98 16.25 -18.74
C GLU A 54 5.87 15.00 -18.59
N ILE A 55 6.08 14.31 -19.69
CA ILE A 55 6.95 13.13 -19.73
C ILE A 55 8.38 13.51 -19.38
N GLN A 56 8.90 14.56 -19.99
CA GLN A 56 10.26 15.01 -19.73
C GLN A 56 10.43 15.46 -18.28
N LYS A 57 9.45 16.17 -17.76
CA LYS A 57 9.47 16.60 -16.35
C LYS A 57 9.50 15.40 -15.41
N ALA A 58 8.70 14.38 -15.69
CA ALA A 58 8.69 13.16 -14.89
C ALA A 58 10.04 12.46 -14.94
N PHE A 59 10.68 12.43 -16.09
CA PHE A 59 12.00 11.83 -16.24
C PHE A 59 13.06 12.58 -15.41
N ASP A 60 12.99 13.89 -15.42
CA ASP A 60 13.94 14.73 -14.67
C ASP A 60 13.69 14.62 -13.15
N ASP A 61 12.44 14.67 -12.74
CA ASP A 61 12.08 14.62 -11.32
C ASP A 61 12.41 13.27 -10.67
N ASN A 62 12.35 12.19 -11.44
CA ASN A 62 12.57 10.85 -10.93
C ASN A 62 13.95 10.28 -11.26
N TYR A 63 14.76 11.04 -11.94
CA TYR A 63 16.13 10.63 -12.32
C TYR A 63 16.17 9.30 -13.07
N PHE A 64 15.24 9.07 -13.97
CA PHE A 64 15.19 7.84 -14.75
C PHE A 64 16.38 7.72 -15.69
N SER A 65 16.93 6.52 -15.79
CA SER A 65 18.00 6.22 -16.73
C SER A 65 17.48 6.25 -18.17
N SER A 66 18.39 6.32 -19.13
CA SER A 66 18.02 6.30 -20.54
C SER A 66 17.25 5.04 -20.92
N GLU A 67 17.63 3.90 -20.35
CA GLU A 67 16.94 2.63 -20.59
C GLU A 67 15.53 2.66 -20.02
N GLU A 68 15.37 3.16 -18.80
CA GLU A 68 14.07 3.30 -18.17
C GLU A 68 13.17 4.23 -18.97
N GLN A 69 13.71 5.35 -19.44
CA GLN A 69 12.96 6.30 -20.26
C GLN A 69 12.41 5.66 -21.54
N GLU A 70 13.22 4.82 -22.20
CA GLU A 70 12.78 4.12 -23.41
C GLU A 70 11.64 3.13 -23.12
N VAL A 71 11.78 2.36 -22.04
CA VAL A 71 10.74 1.40 -21.64
C VAL A 71 9.45 2.15 -21.30
N ILE A 72 9.56 3.27 -20.58
CA ILE A 72 8.39 4.07 -20.21
C ILE A 72 7.67 4.58 -21.47
N LYS A 73 8.43 5.10 -22.44
CA LYS A 73 7.85 5.58 -23.70
C LYS A 73 7.10 4.47 -24.42
N ASP A 74 7.67 3.27 -24.43
CA ASP A 74 7.05 2.12 -25.08
C ASP A 74 5.75 1.70 -24.40
N VAL A 75 5.74 1.63 -23.06
CA VAL A 75 4.51 1.23 -22.34
C VAL A 75 3.43 2.28 -22.45
N LEU A 76 3.78 3.56 -22.54
CA LEU A 76 2.80 4.62 -22.78
C LEU A 76 2.15 4.47 -24.17
N LYS A 77 2.94 4.11 -25.18
CA LYS A 77 2.43 3.85 -26.52
C LYS A 77 1.48 2.66 -26.54
N ASP A 78 1.70 1.69 -25.64
CA ASP A 78 0.85 0.52 -25.51
C ASP A 78 -0.44 0.81 -24.73
N GLY A 79 -0.63 2.04 -24.29
CA GLY A 79 -1.85 2.45 -23.59
C GLY A 79 -1.83 2.21 -22.10
N LYS A 80 -0.65 2.02 -21.52
CA LYS A 80 -0.52 1.77 -20.08
C LYS A 80 -0.11 3.03 -19.33
N ASN A 81 -0.56 3.13 -18.08
CA ASN A 81 -0.13 4.18 -17.18
C ASN A 81 1.18 3.78 -16.50
N VAL A 82 1.93 4.76 -16.05
CA VAL A 82 3.20 4.53 -15.34
C VAL A 82 3.05 4.98 -13.88
N TYR A 83 3.47 4.14 -12.97
CA TYR A 83 3.39 4.39 -11.53
C TYR A 83 4.77 4.26 -10.91
N THR A 84 5.02 5.03 -9.83
CA THR A 84 6.25 4.92 -9.06
C THR A 84 5.93 4.82 -7.58
N GLY A 85 6.87 4.28 -6.83
CA GLY A 85 6.75 4.20 -5.38
C GLY A 85 8.07 3.77 -4.77
N ASP A 86 8.12 3.82 -3.46
CA ASP A 86 9.32 3.47 -2.69
C ASP A 86 8.97 2.46 -1.62
N VAL A 87 9.92 1.58 -1.33
CA VAL A 87 9.81 0.68 -0.19
C VAL A 87 11.03 0.93 0.70
N CYS A 88 10.77 1.24 1.95
CA CYS A 88 11.84 1.47 2.91
C CYS A 88 12.14 0.19 3.68
N PHE A 89 13.30 -0.37 3.46
CA PHE A 89 13.70 -1.62 4.09
C PHE A 89 14.26 -1.45 5.50
N GLU A 90 14.69 -0.25 5.83
CA GLU A 90 15.25 0.04 7.16
C GLU A 90 14.21 0.03 8.27
N GLU A 91 12.97 0.32 7.93
CA GLU A 91 11.85 0.36 8.88
C GLU A 91 10.81 -0.71 8.55
N CYS A 92 11.26 -1.85 8.05
CA CYS A 92 10.39 -2.90 7.55
C CYS A 92 9.36 -3.38 8.58
N ASP A 93 9.80 -3.64 9.81
CA ASP A 93 8.90 -4.13 10.87
C ASP A 93 7.82 -3.12 11.20
N TYR A 94 8.20 -1.86 11.28
CA TYR A 94 7.28 -0.76 11.53
C TYR A 94 6.25 -0.65 10.40
N GLN A 95 6.71 -0.73 9.17
CA GLN A 95 5.82 -0.64 8.01
C GLN A 95 4.83 -1.79 7.95
N ILE A 96 5.27 -2.99 8.25
CA ILE A 96 4.40 -4.17 8.25
C ILE A 96 3.30 -4.02 9.29
N ALA A 97 3.65 -3.64 10.51
CA ALA A 97 2.67 -3.41 11.56
C ALA A 97 1.66 -2.33 11.15
N SER A 98 2.16 -1.27 10.54
CA SER A 98 1.33 -0.16 10.05
C SER A 98 0.33 -0.62 9.01
N PHE A 99 0.73 -1.51 8.09
CA PHE A 99 -0.17 -2.05 7.08
C PHE A 99 -1.33 -2.81 7.71
N PHE A 100 -1.06 -3.64 8.70
CA PHE A 100 -2.10 -4.36 9.41
C PHE A 100 -3.06 -3.41 10.12
N GLU A 101 -2.52 -2.44 10.83
CA GLU A 101 -3.33 -1.46 11.56
C GLU A 101 -4.21 -0.64 10.62
N ASP A 102 -3.67 -0.24 9.48
CA ASP A 102 -4.42 0.53 8.48
C ASP A 102 -5.60 -0.28 7.94
N ILE A 103 -5.38 -1.55 7.65
CA ILE A 103 -6.45 -2.43 7.16
C ILE A 103 -7.53 -2.61 8.23
N TRP A 104 -7.13 -2.80 9.48
CA TRP A 104 -8.11 -2.95 10.58
C TRP A 104 -8.92 -1.67 10.78
N GLU A 105 -8.28 -0.51 10.63
CA GLU A 105 -8.98 0.77 10.70
C GLU A 105 -10.02 0.90 9.58
N ILE A 106 -9.65 0.52 8.37
CA ILE A 106 -10.58 0.50 7.23
C ILE A 106 -11.76 -0.42 7.53
N MET A 107 -11.48 -1.59 8.06
CA MET A 107 -12.53 -2.55 8.41
C MET A 107 -13.49 -1.98 9.46
N SER A 108 -12.94 -1.33 10.48
CA SER A 108 -13.76 -0.73 11.55
C SER A 108 -14.59 0.45 11.07
N GLU A 109 -14.02 1.31 10.24
CA GLU A 109 -14.69 2.51 9.76
C GLU A 109 -15.81 2.22 8.76
N ASN A 110 -15.74 1.08 8.10
CA ASN A 110 -16.66 0.74 7.01
C ASN A 110 -17.52 -0.49 7.32
N ASP A 111 -17.55 -0.93 8.55
CA ASP A 111 -18.35 -2.10 8.93
C ASP A 111 -19.80 -1.70 9.24
N ASP A 112 -20.63 -2.72 9.44
CA ASP A 112 -22.02 -2.56 9.85
C ASP A 112 -22.20 -2.97 11.31
N GLY A 113 -21.14 -2.83 12.10
CA GLY A 113 -21.13 -3.20 13.51
C GLY A 113 -20.67 -4.64 13.74
N ASP A 114 -20.13 -5.27 12.72
CA ASP A 114 -19.75 -6.69 12.75
C ASP A 114 -18.25 -6.94 12.76
N PHE A 115 -17.43 -5.89 12.79
CA PHE A 115 -15.99 -6.03 12.88
C PHE A 115 -15.51 -5.53 14.24
N GLU A 116 -14.73 -6.35 14.92
CA GLU A 116 -14.17 -5.97 16.21
C GLU A 116 -12.74 -6.46 16.33
N GLU A 117 -11.88 -5.56 16.74
CA GLU A 117 -10.48 -5.85 17.05
C GLU A 117 -10.42 -6.23 18.52
N ILE A 118 -10.38 -7.52 18.79
CA ILE A 118 -10.39 -8.04 20.17
C ILE A 118 -9.02 -7.88 20.81
N ASP A 119 -7.98 -8.19 20.04
CA ASP A 119 -6.60 -8.08 20.49
C ASP A 119 -5.75 -7.70 19.28
N GLY A 120 -5.47 -6.43 19.14
CA GLY A 120 -4.79 -5.95 17.94
C GLY A 120 -3.78 -4.84 18.16
N ASP A 121 -3.33 -4.67 19.39
CA ASP A 121 -2.33 -3.66 19.67
C ASP A 121 -0.94 -4.21 19.32
N LEU A 122 -0.47 -3.84 18.16
CA LEU A 122 0.85 -4.23 17.68
C LEU A 122 1.88 -3.26 18.25
N SER A 123 2.36 -3.55 19.44
CA SER A 123 3.41 -2.75 20.07
C SER A 123 4.77 -3.07 19.48
N TYR A 124 5.39 -2.09 18.92
CA TYR A 124 6.73 -2.23 18.33
C TYR A 124 7.60 -1.04 18.70
#